data_a51d334bdc679323c334f4bdb7b32f03
#
_entry.id   a51d334bdc679323c334f4bdb7b32f03
#
_cell.length_a   1.000
_cell.length_b   1.000
_cell.length_c   1.000
_cell.angle_alpha   90.00
_cell.angle_beta   90.00
_cell.angle_gamma   90.00
#
_symmetry.space_group_name_H-M   'P 1'
#
loop_
_entity.id
_entity.type
_entity.pdbx_description
1 polymer ?
#
loop_
_entity_poly.entity_id
_entity_poly.type
_entity_poly.pdbx_seq_one_letter_code
_entity_poly.pdbx_strand_id
1 'polypeptide(L)'
;GHTSDGQVWRRFSKELRRFWDYLHYLGPRFRNAHVLRMRVEETILPSLVRFAKLCRFAGDRGINVLMRVLNALEAAIPVDTPLLQFLEQEQPDVVLIAPLVDVGSSQVDYVKASRELGIRSVVAIPSWDNLTNKGLIRVVPDRVFVWNTAQQAEAVELHKVPSARVVTTGAHLFDHWFNWSPSSTKQEFIEDAGLRGDQPFVLYLGSTASIASGEGQFVRRWLTALRESSDPGISNIGVIIRPHPKR
;
A
#
# COMPACT_ATOMS: atom_id res chain seq x y z
N GLY A 1 34.86 11.15 6.67
CA GLY A 1 34.40 11.46 5.30
C GLY A 1 33.29 10.55 4.78
N HIS A 2 33.14 9.28 5.26
CA HIS A 2 32.20 8.30 4.71
C HIS A 2 30.72 8.50 5.13
N THR A 3 30.43 9.22 6.23
CA THR A 3 29.05 9.39 6.71
C THR A 3 28.26 10.47 5.93
N SER A 4 28.94 11.46 5.36
CA SER A 4 28.29 12.54 4.60
C SER A 4 27.81 12.07 3.22
N ASP A 5 28.59 11.25 2.52
CA ASP A 5 28.29 10.78 1.17
C ASP A 5 27.06 9.83 1.17
N GLY A 6 26.97 8.93 2.13
CA GLY A 6 25.82 8.06 2.28
C GLY A 6 24.50 8.81 2.54
N GLN A 7 24.55 9.90 3.32
CA GLN A 7 23.36 10.73 3.57
C GLN A 7 22.90 11.50 2.31
N VAL A 8 23.85 11.99 1.50
CA VAL A 8 23.55 12.66 0.23
C VAL A 8 22.85 11.72 -0.73
N TRP A 9 23.39 10.50 -0.91
CA TRP A 9 22.78 9.49 -1.77
C TRP A 9 21.39 9.05 -1.31
N ARG A 10 21.20 8.85 -0.01
CA ARG A 10 19.86 8.50 0.56
C ARG A 10 18.83 9.61 0.31
N ARG A 11 19.20 10.88 0.45
CA ARG A 11 18.31 11.99 0.17
C ARG A 11 18.00 12.10 -1.33
N PHE A 12 19.01 12.01 -2.16
CA PHE A 12 18.88 12.08 -3.61
C PHE A 12 18.00 10.94 -4.14
N SER A 13 18.26 9.67 -3.74
CA SER A 13 17.50 8.52 -4.17
C SER A 13 16.04 8.61 -3.75
N LYS A 14 15.76 9.10 -2.54
CA LYS A 14 14.40 9.29 -2.06
C LYS A 14 13.61 10.26 -2.93
N GLU A 15 14.18 11.44 -3.26
CA GLU A 15 13.51 12.43 -4.09
C GLU A 15 13.37 11.94 -5.54
N LEU A 16 14.37 11.28 -6.10
CA LEU A 16 14.31 10.66 -7.41
C LEU A 16 13.20 9.61 -7.50
N ARG A 17 13.09 8.74 -6.49
CA ARG A 17 12.09 7.69 -6.43
C ARG A 17 10.67 8.25 -6.26
N ARG A 18 10.49 9.29 -5.45
CA ARG A 18 9.21 10.01 -5.32
C ARG A 18 8.78 10.64 -6.63
N PHE A 19 9.71 11.29 -7.30
CA PHE A 19 9.45 11.91 -8.58
C PHE A 19 9.06 10.87 -9.63
N TRP A 20 9.70 9.71 -9.64
CA TRP A 20 9.37 8.61 -10.52
C TRP A 20 7.95 8.07 -10.25
N ASP A 21 7.57 7.90 -8.98
CA ASP A 21 6.20 7.51 -8.61
C ASP A 21 5.17 8.53 -9.09
N TYR A 22 5.47 9.82 -8.96
CA TYR A 22 4.59 10.87 -9.47
C TYR A 22 4.37 10.79 -10.98
N LEU A 23 5.44 10.57 -11.75
CA LEU A 23 5.32 10.41 -13.20
C LEU A 23 4.45 9.20 -13.58
N HIS A 24 4.51 8.11 -12.83
CA HIS A 24 3.64 6.95 -13.01
C HIS A 24 2.15 7.36 -12.90
N TYR A 25 1.80 8.17 -11.91
CA TYR A 25 0.44 8.66 -11.72
C TYR A 25 -0.01 9.73 -12.73
N LEU A 26 0.90 10.28 -13.54
CA LEU A 26 0.55 11.13 -14.67
C LEU A 26 0.14 10.31 -15.91
N GLY A 27 0.36 9.00 -15.90
CA GLY A 27 0.01 8.11 -17.01
C GLY A 27 -1.50 8.04 -17.28
N PRO A 28 -1.90 7.61 -18.50
CA PRO A 28 -3.29 7.62 -18.96
C PRO A 28 -4.23 6.80 -18.06
N ARG A 29 -3.75 5.70 -17.49
CA ARG A 29 -4.52 4.83 -16.60
C ARG A 29 -5.00 5.53 -15.32
N PHE A 30 -4.24 6.50 -14.83
CA PHE A 30 -4.54 7.27 -13.61
C PHE A 30 -5.21 8.63 -13.90
N ARG A 31 -5.72 8.85 -15.11
CA ARG A 31 -6.30 10.15 -15.51
C ARG A 31 -7.39 10.62 -14.55
N ASN A 32 -8.21 9.71 -14.06
CA ASN A 32 -9.32 9.99 -13.14
C ASN A 32 -8.93 9.84 -11.64
N ALA A 33 -7.71 9.44 -11.33
CA ALA A 33 -7.24 9.23 -9.97
C ALA A 33 -6.67 10.51 -9.34
N HIS A 34 -7.49 11.58 -9.24
CA HIS A 34 -7.06 12.90 -8.75
C HIS A 34 -6.49 12.83 -7.33
N VAL A 35 -7.15 12.10 -6.44
CA VAL A 35 -6.75 11.99 -5.02
C VAL A 35 -5.38 11.32 -4.88
N LEU A 36 -5.11 10.27 -5.65
CA LEU A 36 -3.80 9.60 -5.63
C LEU A 36 -2.70 10.54 -6.14
N ARG A 37 -2.94 11.26 -7.23
CA ARG A 37 -1.98 12.23 -7.76
C ARG A 37 -1.68 13.34 -6.77
N MET A 38 -2.69 13.94 -6.16
CA MET A 38 -2.51 14.99 -5.16
C MET A 38 -1.69 14.50 -3.98
N ARG A 39 -2.01 13.31 -3.45
CA ARG A 39 -1.27 12.70 -2.33
C ARG A 39 0.22 12.52 -2.64
N VAL A 40 0.56 12.09 -3.85
CA VAL A 40 1.97 11.92 -4.25
C VAL A 40 2.61 13.28 -4.55
N GLU A 41 1.89 14.21 -5.19
CA GLU A 41 2.35 15.58 -5.51
C GLU A 41 2.78 16.34 -4.25
N GLU A 42 2.04 16.20 -3.14
CA GLU A 42 2.37 16.82 -1.84
C GLU A 42 3.71 16.35 -1.25
N THR A 43 4.21 15.19 -1.67
CA THR A 43 5.48 14.63 -1.18
C THR A 43 6.71 15.07 -1.97
N ILE A 44 6.53 15.83 -3.07
CA ILE A 44 7.57 16.13 -4.05
C ILE A 44 7.89 17.63 -4.07
N LEU A 45 9.12 17.97 -4.42
CA LEU A 45 9.53 19.36 -4.59
C LEU A 45 8.70 20.06 -5.66
N PRO A 46 8.14 21.25 -5.41
CA PRO A 46 7.29 21.97 -6.36
C PRO A 46 7.95 22.24 -7.72
N SER A 47 9.27 22.38 -7.76
CA SER A 47 10.05 22.53 -9.00
C SER A 47 9.97 21.29 -9.90
N LEU A 48 10.05 20.09 -9.31
CA LEU A 48 9.93 18.82 -10.02
C LEU A 48 8.49 18.59 -10.54
N VAL A 49 7.50 19.00 -9.76
CA VAL A 49 6.08 18.98 -10.21
C VAL A 49 5.89 19.85 -11.45
N ARG A 50 6.42 21.08 -11.43
CA ARG A 50 6.34 21.99 -12.59
C ARG A 50 7.06 21.41 -13.81
N PHE A 51 8.24 20.83 -13.60
CA PHE A 51 9.00 20.17 -14.67
C PHE A 51 8.24 18.99 -15.27
N ALA A 52 7.64 18.12 -14.45
CA ALA A 52 6.82 17.01 -14.93
C ALA A 52 5.60 17.48 -15.74
N LYS A 53 4.92 18.53 -15.25
CA LYS A 53 3.80 19.15 -15.98
C LYS A 53 4.25 19.70 -17.34
N LEU A 54 5.43 20.30 -17.42
CA LEU A 54 6.00 20.78 -18.69
C LEU A 54 6.33 19.60 -19.64
N CYS A 55 6.97 18.53 -19.14
CA CYS A 55 7.27 17.33 -19.94
C CYS A 55 5.99 16.67 -20.50
N ARG A 56 4.87 16.80 -19.80
CA ARG A 56 3.58 16.28 -20.25
C ARG A 56 3.06 16.97 -21.51
N PHE A 57 3.45 18.22 -21.81
CA PHE A 57 3.12 18.86 -23.08
C PHE A 57 3.78 18.13 -24.28
N ALA A 58 4.89 17.42 -24.08
CA ALA A 58 5.48 16.54 -25.09
C ALA A 58 4.74 15.19 -25.22
N GLY A 59 3.59 15.03 -24.54
CA GLY A 59 2.76 13.83 -24.54
C GLY A 59 3.41 12.64 -23.84
N ASP A 60 2.86 11.45 -24.10
CA ASP A 60 3.32 10.21 -23.48
C ASP A 60 4.79 9.87 -23.83
N ARG A 61 5.29 10.35 -24.99
CA ARG A 61 6.68 10.17 -25.39
C ARG A 61 7.64 10.89 -24.44
N GLY A 62 7.31 12.12 -24.03
CA GLY A 62 8.13 12.90 -23.08
C GLY A 62 8.22 12.22 -21.72
N ILE A 63 7.09 11.74 -21.21
CA ILE A 63 7.05 10.99 -19.94
C ILE A 63 7.85 9.68 -20.05
N ASN A 64 7.71 8.93 -21.12
CA ASN A 64 8.44 7.67 -21.32
C ASN A 64 9.95 7.87 -21.41
N VAL A 65 10.43 8.93 -22.06
CA VAL A 65 11.86 9.28 -22.09
C VAL A 65 12.34 9.59 -20.68
N LEU A 66 11.61 10.42 -19.94
CA LEU A 66 11.96 10.78 -18.57
C LEU A 66 12.01 9.54 -17.64
N MET A 67 11.05 8.62 -17.78
CA MET A 67 11.04 7.36 -17.04
C MET A 67 12.29 6.49 -17.34
N ARG A 68 12.76 6.46 -18.59
CA ARG A 68 14.01 5.77 -18.96
C ARG A 68 15.24 6.42 -18.32
N VAL A 69 15.29 7.75 -18.32
CA VAL A 69 16.38 8.51 -17.67
C VAL A 69 16.40 8.21 -16.17
N LEU A 70 15.24 8.25 -15.51
CA LEU A 70 15.15 7.91 -14.09
C LEU A 70 15.57 6.48 -13.78
N ASN A 71 15.23 5.53 -14.66
CA ASN A 71 15.69 4.15 -14.52
C ASN A 71 17.22 4.04 -14.64
N ALA A 72 17.84 4.75 -15.57
CA ALA A 72 19.30 4.78 -15.70
C ALA A 72 19.97 5.44 -14.48
N LEU A 73 19.39 6.52 -13.95
CA LEU A 73 19.87 7.18 -12.74
C LEU A 73 19.76 6.25 -11.51
N GLU A 74 18.61 5.57 -11.33
CA GLU A 74 18.45 4.59 -10.23
C GLU A 74 19.47 3.45 -10.32
N ALA A 75 19.76 2.97 -11.53
CA ALA A 75 20.77 1.95 -11.75
C ALA A 75 22.21 2.44 -11.42
N ALA A 76 22.47 3.73 -11.62
CA ALA A 76 23.76 4.35 -11.31
C ALA A 76 23.96 4.72 -9.84
N ILE A 77 22.90 4.77 -9.03
CA ILE A 77 23.01 5.01 -7.59
C ILE A 77 23.75 3.84 -6.94
N PRO A 78 24.88 4.09 -6.23
CA PRO A 78 25.61 3.03 -5.55
C PRO A 78 24.76 2.35 -4.48
N VAL A 79 25.04 1.10 -4.23
CA VAL A 79 24.39 0.36 -3.13
C VAL A 79 24.88 0.90 -1.78
N ASP A 80 23.99 0.95 -0.81
CA ASP A 80 24.28 1.46 0.54
C ASP A 80 25.29 0.55 1.25
N THR A 81 26.52 1.02 1.46
CA THR A 81 27.60 0.23 2.06
C THR A 81 27.24 -0.37 3.43
N PRO A 82 26.63 0.37 4.38
CA PRO A 82 26.17 -0.22 5.64
C PRO A 82 25.19 -1.38 5.45
N LEU A 83 24.34 -1.31 4.44
CA LEU A 83 23.39 -2.40 4.15
C LEU A 83 24.09 -3.63 3.55
N LEU A 84 25.08 -3.42 2.66
CA LEU A 84 25.91 -4.52 2.17
C LEU A 84 26.62 -5.23 3.31
N GLN A 85 27.31 -4.48 4.17
CA GLN A 85 28.01 -5.03 5.34
C GLN A 85 27.08 -5.81 6.27
N PHE A 86 25.87 -5.29 6.50
CA PHE A 86 24.86 -5.98 7.28
C PHE A 86 24.47 -7.32 6.66
N LEU A 87 24.17 -7.35 5.36
CA LEU A 87 23.80 -8.61 4.68
C LEU A 87 24.96 -9.60 4.56
N GLU A 88 26.20 -9.12 4.42
CA GLU A 88 27.41 -9.93 4.45
C GLU A 88 27.63 -10.59 5.82
N GLN A 89 27.34 -9.86 6.91
CA GLN A 89 27.46 -10.41 8.28
C GLN A 89 26.38 -11.42 8.60
N GLU A 90 25.13 -11.13 8.23
CA GLU A 90 23.98 -12.01 8.53
C GLU A 90 23.90 -13.24 7.61
N GLN A 91 24.51 -13.19 6.43
CA GLN A 91 24.57 -14.29 5.44
C GLN A 91 23.21 -14.98 5.19
N PRO A 92 22.11 -14.23 4.93
CA PRO A 92 20.81 -14.86 4.74
C PRO A 92 20.76 -15.60 3.41
N ASP A 93 20.07 -16.75 3.36
CA ASP A 93 19.76 -17.48 2.11
C ASP A 93 18.79 -16.70 1.21
N VAL A 94 17.93 -15.89 1.83
CA VAL A 94 16.93 -15.09 1.13
C VAL A 94 16.59 -13.82 1.92
N VAL A 95 16.40 -12.70 1.23
CA VAL A 95 15.91 -11.45 1.81
C VAL A 95 14.44 -11.27 1.44
N LEU A 96 13.56 -11.32 2.44
CA LEU A 96 12.13 -11.05 2.29
C LEU A 96 11.84 -9.59 2.60
N ILE A 97 11.22 -8.88 1.65
CA ILE A 97 10.96 -7.44 1.71
C ILE A 97 9.45 -7.20 1.68
N ALA A 98 8.94 -6.39 2.61
CA ALA A 98 7.55 -5.94 2.63
C ALA A 98 7.44 -4.51 3.17
N PRO A 99 6.76 -3.60 2.49
CA PRO A 99 5.96 -3.75 1.26
C PRO A 99 6.71 -3.41 -0.04
N LEU A 100 7.93 -2.90 -0.03
CA LEU A 100 8.73 -2.32 -1.14
C LEU A 100 8.07 -1.12 -1.84
N VAL A 101 6.77 -1.16 -2.04
CA VAL A 101 5.98 -0.25 -2.90
C VAL A 101 5.57 1.07 -2.23
N ASP A 102 6.10 1.46 -1.08
CA ASP A 102 5.85 2.80 -0.54
C ASP A 102 6.43 3.89 -1.44
N VAL A 103 5.78 5.07 -1.47
CA VAL A 103 6.22 6.19 -2.31
C VAL A 103 7.62 6.63 -1.91
N GLY A 104 8.55 6.59 -2.85
CA GLY A 104 9.96 6.88 -2.62
C GLY A 104 10.69 5.86 -1.73
N SER A 105 10.23 4.60 -1.70
CA SER A 105 10.73 3.55 -0.82
C SER A 105 12.26 3.40 -0.86
N SER A 106 12.87 3.36 0.33
CA SER A 106 14.29 2.98 0.50
C SER A 106 14.52 1.47 0.49
N GLN A 107 13.46 0.67 0.60
CA GLN A 107 13.56 -0.80 0.57
C GLN A 107 14.06 -1.34 -0.78
N VAL A 108 14.05 -0.53 -1.83
CA VAL A 108 14.73 -0.81 -3.11
C VAL A 108 16.20 -1.16 -2.91
N ASP A 109 16.86 -0.53 -1.92
CA ASP A 109 18.27 -0.75 -1.65
C ASP A 109 18.55 -2.16 -1.15
N TYR A 110 17.59 -2.83 -0.47
CA TYR A 110 17.70 -4.25 -0.12
C TYR A 110 17.70 -5.15 -1.36
N VAL A 111 16.87 -4.87 -2.36
CA VAL A 111 16.88 -5.62 -3.63
C VAL A 111 18.20 -5.44 -4.37
N LYS A 112 18.77 -4.22 -4.36
CA LYS A 112 20.07 -3.92 -4.98
C LYS A 112 21.20 -4.63 -4.25
N ALA A 113 21.26 -4.52 -2.93
CA ALA A 113 22.27 -5.16 -2.10
C ALA A 113 22.23 -6.69 -2.21
N SER A 114 21.03 -7.28 -2.15
CA SER A 114 20.86 -8.73 -2.33
C SER A 114 21.40 -9.19 -3.68
N ARG A 115 21.10 -8.43 -4.74
CA ARG A 115 21.59 -8.74 -6.10
C ARG A 115 23.11 -8.67 -6.21
N GLU A 116 23.74 -7.67 -5.58
CA GLU A 116 25.20 -7.49 -5.58
C GLU A 116 25.91 -8.65 -4.86
N LEU A 117 25.32 -9.14 -3.77
CA LEU A 117 25.83 -10.25 -2.98
C LEU A 117 25.41 -11.64 -3.50
N GLY A 118 24.63 -11.71 -4.57
CA GLY A 118 24.11 -12.99 -5.09
C GLY A 118 23.04 -13.64 -4.21
N ILE A 119 22.49 -12.92 -3.25
CA ILE A 119 21.42 -13.37 -2.35
C ILE A 119 20.08 -13.22 -3.04
N ARG A 120 19.21 -14.21 -2.91
CA ARG A 120 17.86 -14.15 -3.48
C ARG A 120 16.99 -13.12 -2.76
N SER A 121 16.24 -12.33 -3.52
CA SER A 121 15.32 -11.32 -2.99
C SER A 121 13.87 -11.65 -3.34
N VAL A 122 12.99 -11.55 -2.35
CA VAL A 122 11.55 -11.78 -2.50
C VAL A 122 10.81 -10.58 -1.95
N VAL A 123 9.82 -10.09 -2.68
CA VAL A 123 8.90 -9.07 -2.21
C VAL A 123 7.56 -9.71 -1.94
N ALA A 124 7.04 -9.58 -0.71
CA ALA A 124 5.69 -9.98 -0.34
C ALA A 124 4.78 -8.77 -0.27
N ILE A 125 3.65 -8.80 -0.96
CA ILE A 125 2.67 -7.73 -0.98
C ILE A 125 1.72 -7.90 0.23
N PRO A 126 1.76 -6.98 1.22
CA PRO A 126 1.04 -7.17 2.48
C PRO A 126 -0.40 -6.64 2.47
N SER A 127 -0.84 -5.93 1.41
CA SER A 127 -2.19 -5.37 1.33
C SER A 127 -2.74 -5.46 -0.09
N TRP A 128 -4.06 -5.59 -0.19
CA TRP A 128 -4.79 -5.73 -1.45
C TRP A 128 -4.61 -4.53 -2.40
N ASP A 129 -4.31 -3.36 -1.88
CA ASP A 129 -4.25 -2.08 -2.62
C ASP A 129 -2.82 -1.59 -2.91
N ASN A 130 -1.80 -2.30 -2.44
CA ASN A 130 -0.43 -1.83 -2.50
C ASN A 130 0.09 -1.61 -3.93
N LEU A 131 -0.33 -2.45 -4.86
CA LEU A 131 0.12 -2.36 -6.26
C LEU A 131 -0.62 -1.28 -7.08
N THR A 132 -1.70 -0.70 -6.53
CA THR A 132 -2.53 0.26 -7.26
C THR A 132 -2.44 1.69 -6.74
N ASN A 133 -2.12 1.89 -5.45
CA ASN A 133 -2.18 3.21 -4.82
C ASN A 133 -0.90 3.66 -4.10
N LYS A 134 0.20 2.94 -4.30
CA LYS A 134 1.51 3.16 -3.68
C LYS A 134 2.59 3.47 -4.72
N GLY A 135 3.85 3.30 -4.36
CA GLY A 135 4.99 3.46 -5.27
C GLY A 135 5.21 2.27 -6.21
N LEU A 136 6.20 2.40 -7.07
CA LEU A 136 6.55 1.39 -8.07
C LEU A 136 7.54 0.34 -7.53
N ILE A 137 7.46 -0.87 -8.05
CA ILE A 137 8.55 -1.85 -8.01
C ILE A 137 9.56 -1.46 -9.09
N ARG A 138 10.55 -0.62 -8.76
CA ARG A 138 11.52 -0.05 -9.71
C ARG A 138 12.63 -1.02 -10.06
N VAL A 139 13.12 -1.73 -9.05
CA VAL A 139 14.12 -2.79 -9.21
C VAL A 139 13.41 -4.10 -8.93
N VAL A 140 13.26 -4.91 -9.98
CA VAL A 140 12.48 -6.14 -9.91
C VAL A 140 13.25 -7.19 -9.09
N PRO A 141 12.69 -7.73 -7.99
CA PRO A 141 13.30 -8.80 -7.19
C PRO A 141 13.26 -10.14 -7.94
N ASP A 142 13.83 -11.19 -7.35
CA ASP A 142 13.80 -12.53 -7.95
C ASP A 142 12.38 -13.10 -7.96
N ARG A 143 11.57 -12.81 -6.91
CA ARG A 143 10.16 -13.18 -6.86
C ARG A 143 9.32 -12.06 -6.23
N VAL A 144 8.05 -12.00 -6.64
CA VAL A 144 7.01 -11.15 -6.03
C VAL A 144 5.85 -12.04 -5.63
N PHE A 145 5.57 -12.10 -4.35
CA PHE A 145 4.44 -12.84 -3.79
C PHE A 145 3.22 -11.94 -3.72
N VAL A 146 2.14 -12.39 -4.32
CA VAL A 146 0.87 -11.66 -4.40
C VAL A 146 -0.28 -12.52 -3.90
N TRP A 147 -1.39 -11.90 -3.54
CA TRP A 147 -2.53 -12.59 -2.93
C TRP A 147 -3.35 -13.41 -3.91
N ASN A 148 -3.52 -12.90 -5.13
CA ASN A 148 -4.42 -13.47 -6.12
C ASN A 148 -4.04 -13.09 -7.56
N THR A 149 -4.80 -13.60 -8.52
CA THR A 149 -4.59 -13.34 -9.95
C THR A 149 -4.81 -11.87 -10.35
N ALA A 150 -5.66 -11.11 -9.63
CA ALA A 150 -5.82 -9.68 -9.88
C ALA A 150 -4.52 -8.92 -9.56
N GLN A 151 -3.93 -9.16 -8.38
CA GLN A 151 -2.63 -8.58 -8.03
C GLN A 151 -1.49 -9.10 -8.94
N GLN A 152 -1.57 -10.34 -9.44
CA GLN A 152 -0.62 -10.83 -10.44
C GLN A 152 -0.68 -9.98 -11.72
N ALA A 153 -1.87 -9.68 -12.21
CA ALA A 153 -2.05 -8.78 -13.36
C ALA A 153 -1.53 -7.37 -13.06
N GLU A 154 -1.83 -6.82 -11.88
CA GLU A 154 -1.33 -5.52 -11.44
C GLU A 154 0.21 -5.45 -11.39
N ALA A 155 0.86 -6.46 -10.83
CA ALA A 155 2.33 -6.54 -10.79
C ALA A 155 2.94 -6.52 -12.19
N VAL A 156 2.36 -7.26 -13.13
CA VAL A 156 2.83 -7.34 -14.52
C VAL A 156 2.52 -6.05 -15.28
N GLU A 157 1.30 -5.57 -15.22
CA GLU A 157 0.84 -4.45 -16.04
C GLU A 157 1.31 -3.09 -15.52
N LEU A 158 1.25 -2.86 -14.19
CA LEU A 158 1.57 -1.57 -13.60
C LEU A 158 3.06 -1.44 -13.27
N HIS A 159 3.65 -2.50 -12.70
CA HIS A 159 5.03 -2.49 -12.21
C HIS A 159 6.03 -3.12 -13.18
N LYS A 160 5.56 -3.67 -14.31
CA LYS A 160 6.40 -4.30 -15.34
C LYS A 160 7.23 -5.49 -14.83
N VAL A 161 6.74 -6.15 -13.78
CA VAL A 161 7.35 -7.38 -13.27
C VAL A 161 7.11 -8.50 -14.29
N PRO A 162 8.16 -9.24 -14.70
CA PRO A 162 7.97 -10.40 -15.57
C PRO A 162 7.04 -11.43 -14.91
N SER A 163 6.05 -11.93 -15.63
CA SER A 163 5.03 -12.86 -15.09
C SER A 163 5.65 -14.10 -14.45
N ALA A 164 6.77 -14.62 -14.99
CA ALA A 164 7.51 -15.74 -14.42
C ALA A 164 8.11 -15.47 -13.03
N ARG A 165 8.18 -14.23 -12.59
CA ARG A 165 8.65 -13.84 -11.24
C ARG A 165 7.52 -13.61 -10.27
N VAL A 166 6.27 -13.57 -10.70
CA VAL A 166 5.11 -13.35 -9.84
C VAL A 166 4.53 -14.69 -9.42
N VAL A 167 4.34 -14.87 -8.11
CA VAL A 167 3.79 -16.09 -7.52
C VAL A 167 2.56 -15.73 -6.69
N THR A 168 1.43 -16.37 -6.97
CA THR A 168 0.22 -16.22 -6.17
C THR A 168 0.29 -17.15 -4.96
N THR A 169 0.35 -16.56 -3.75
CA THR A 169 0.54 -17.29 -2.48
C THR A 169 -0.69 -17.24 -1.57
N GLY A 170 -1.68 -16.42 -1.90
CA GLY A 170 -2.75 -16.11 -0.97
C GLY A 170 -2.41 -14.95 -0.04
N ALA A 171 -3.37 -14.58 0.80
CA ALA A 171 -3.27 -13.47 1.75
C ALA A 171 -2.99 -14.02 3.16
N HIS A 172 -1.73 -14.38 3.44
CA HIS A 172 -1.29 -15.00 4.70
C HIS A 172 -1.76 -14.27 5.97
N LEU A 173 -2.02 -12.97 5.86
CA LEU A 173 -2.56 -12.17 6.96
C LEU A 173 -3.90 -12.71 7.50
N PHE A 174 -4.64 -13.44 6.67
CA PHE A 174 -5.94 -13.99 7.02
C PHE A 174 -5.92 -15.48 7.39
N ASP A 175 -4.76 -16.13 7.38
CA ASP A 175 -4.64 -17.57 7.66
C ASP A 175 -5.14 -17.93 9.06
N HIS A 176 -4.95 -17.03 10.04
CA HIS A 176 -5.43 -17.24 11.41
C HIS A 176 -6.95 -17.39 11.50
N TRP A 177 -7.72 -16.83 10.55
CA TRP A 177 -9.19 -16.93 10.54
C TRP A 177 -9.69 -18.35 10.25
N PHE A 178 -8.87 -19.19 9.58
CA PHE A 178 -9.26 -20.58 9.29
C PHE A 178 -9.24 -21.47 10.54
N ASN A 179 -8.47 -21.11 11.54
CA ASN A 179 -8.37 -21.82 12.82
C ASN A 179 -8.95 -21.00 13.98
N TRP A 180 -9.58 -19.87 13.68
CA TRP A 180 -10.14 -19.01 14.70
C TRP A 180 -11.47 -19.58 15.22
N SER A 181 -11.66 -19.49 16.52
CA SER A 181 -12.93 -19.78 17.19
C SER A 181 -13.35 -18.59 18.06
N PRO A 182 -14.66 -18.36 18.25
CA PRO A 182 -15.12 -17.31 19.15
C PRO A 182 -14.56 -17.47 20.57
N SER A 183 -14.18 -16.36 21.19
CA SER A 183 -13.70 -16.32 22.57
C SER A 183 -14.83 -16.38 23.60
N SER A 184 -16.07 -16.14 23.15
CA SER A 184 -17.29 -16.17 23.98
C SER A 184 -18.43 -16.85 23.23
N THR A 185 -19.41 -17.34 23.96
CA THR A 185 -20.65 -17.83 23.39
C THR A 185 -21.50 -16.67 22.89
N LYS A 186 -22.49 -16.95 22.03
CA LYS A 186 -23.46 -15.95 21.59
C LYS A 186 -24.19 -15.30 22.77
N GLN A 187 -24.51 -16.06 23.81
CA GLN A 187 -25.23 -15.58 24.98
C GLN A 187 -24.40 -14.59 25.77
N GLU A 188 -23.15 -14.95 26.09
CA GLU A 188 -22.21 -14.07 26.78
C GLU A 188 -21.97 -12.77 26.00
N PHE A 189 -21.79 -12.86 24.67
CA PHE A 189 -21.63 -11.68 23.82
C PHE A 189 -22.86 -10.74 23.85
N ILE A 190 -24.07 -11.30 23.83
CA ILE A 190 -25.33 -10.52 23.87
C ILE A 190 -25.48 -9.81 25.23
N GLU A 191 -25.15 -10.50 26.33
CA GLU A 191 -25.19 -9.95 27.69
C GLU A 191 -24.16 -8.83 27.85
N ASP A 192 -22.93 -9.05 27.43
CA ASP A 192 -21.85 -8.04 27.48
C ASP A 192 -22.16 -6.80 26.62
N ALA A 193 -22.80 -7.00 25.48
CA ALA A 193 -23.24 -5.91 24.61
C ALA A 193 -24.49 -5.18 25.10
N GLY A 194 -25.14 -5.64 26.19
CA GLY A 194 -26.36 -5.06 26.73
C GLY A 194 -27.59 -5.23 25.83
N LEU A 195 -27.56 -6.25 24.96
CA LEU A 195 -28.70 -6.59 24.09
C LEU A 195 -29.66 -7.54 24.79
N ARG A 196 -30.91 -7.57 24.31
CA ARG A 196 -31.90 -8.58 24.77
C ARG A 196 -31.60 -9.93 24.12
N GLY A 197 -31.67 -11.02 24.87
CA GLY A 197 -31.16 -12.34 24.48
C GLY A 197 -31.70 -12.94 23.18
N ASP A 198 -32.91 -12.61 22.79
CA ASP A 198 -33.60 -13.07 21.58
C ASP A 198 -33.69 -12.00 20.47
N GLN A 199 -33.23 -10.78 20.77
CA GLN A 199 -33.36 -9.64 19.86
C GLN A 199 -32.39 -9.77 18.69
N PRO A 200 -32.82 -9.69 17.43
CA PRO A 200 -31.93 -9.55 16.29
C PRO A 200 -31.17 -8.22 16.38
N PHE A 201 -29.91 -8.22 15.93
CA PHE A 201 -29.09 -7.01 15.95
C PHE A 201 -28.28 -6.83 14.67
N VAL A 202 -27.89 -5.58 14.43
CA VAL A 202 -27.01 -5.17 13.35
C VAL A 202 -25.70 -4.65 13.95
N LEU A 203 -24.58 -5.09 13.41
CA LEU A 203 -23.26 -4.58 13.74
C LEU A 203 -22.80 -3.57 12.67
N TYR A 204 -22.63 -2.32 13.08
CA TYR A 204 -22.01 -1.28 12.26
C TYR A 204 -20.53 -1.16 12.58
N LEU A 205 -19.69 -1.41 11.58
CA LEU A 205 -18.24 -1.25 11.69
C LEU A 205 -17.82 0.12 11.16
N GLY A 206 -17.30 0.97 12.03
CA GLY A 206 -16.86 2.31 11.70
C GLY A 206 -15.57 2.32 10.86
N SER A 207 -15.43 3.35 10.02
CA SER A 207 -14.27 3.59 9.17
C SER A 207 -13.31 4.62 9.80
N THR A 208 -12.13 4.83 9.17
CA THR A 208 -11.22 5.91 9.57
C THR A 208 -11.78 7.28 9.19
N ALA A 209 -11.41 8.32 9.93
CA ALA A 209 -11.83 9.69 9.64
C ALA A 209 -11.38 10.17 8.24
N SER A 210 -10.27 9.64 7.72
CA SER A 210 -9.77 9.95 6.37
C SER A 210 -10.64 9.37 5.24
N ILE A 211 -11.39 8.29 5.51
CA ILE A 211 -12.29 7.65 4.54
C ILE A 211 -13.70 8.21 4.70
N ALA A 212 -14.17 8.33 5.94
CA ALA A 212 -15.54 8.73 6.25
C ALA A 212 -15.57 9.85 7.32
N SER A 213 -15.20 11.08 6.94
CA SER A 213 -15.16 12.23 7.85
C SER A 213 -16.54 12.56 8.46
N GLY A 214 -17.63 12.33 7.72
CA GLY A 214 -19.01 12.58 8.16
C GLY A 214 -19.73 11.38 8.80
N GLU A 215 -19.03 10.30 9.12
CA GLU A 215 -19.63 9.02 9.55
C GLU A 215 -20.50 9.16 10.81
N GLY A 216 -20.12 9.98 11.80
CA GLY A 216 -20.93 10.18 13.00
C GLY A 216 -22.31 10.79 12.70
N GLN A 217 -22.39 11.69 11.71
CA GLN A 217 -23.68 12.24 11.26
C GLN A 217 -24.50 11.21 10.47
N PHE A 218 -23.82 10.39 9.66
CA PHE A 218 -24.47 9.29 8.95
C PHE A 218 -25.08 8.30 9.94
N VAL A 219 -24.32 7.81 10.91
CA VAL A 219 -24.76 6.86 11.93
C VAL A 219 -25.97 7.41 12.70
N ARG A 220 -25.93 8.69 13.08
CA ARG A 220 -27.06 9.33 13.77
C ARG A 220 -28.33 9.31 12.93
N ARG A 221 -28.25 9.74 11.66
CA ARG A 221 -29.39 9.74 10.74
C ARG A 221 -29.91 8.31 10.48
N TRP A 222 -28.99 7.36 10.32
CA TRP A 222 -29.34 5.96 10.13
C TRP A 222 -30.08 5.38 11.35
N LEU A 223 -29.59 5.65 12.57
CA LEU A 223 -30.26 5.23 13.78
C LEU A 223 -31.67 5.84 13.90
N THR A 224 -31.81 7.13 13.62
CA THR A 224 -33.10 7.81 13.61
C THR A 224 -34.06 7.12 12.62
N ALA A 225 -33.63 6.88 11.40
CA ALA A 225 -34.42 6.22 10.37
C ALA A 225 -34.83 4.79 10.78
N LEU A 226 -33.95 4.03 11.44
CA LEU A 226 -34.29 2.72 11.99
C LEU A 226 -35.42 2.83 13.05
N ARG A 227 -35.30 3.77 13.98
CA ARG A 227 -36.24 3.95 15.09
C ARG A 227 -37.60 4.50 14.64
N GLU A 228 -37.66 5.24 13.55
CA GLU A 228 -38.86 5.81 12.94
C GLU A 228 -39.52 4.85 11.93
N SER A 229 -38.95 3.67 11.70
CA SER A 229 -39.55 2.66 10.81
C SER A 229 -40.90 2.20 11.31
N SER A 230 -41.86 2.12 10.40
CA SER A 230 -43.19 1.54 10.68
C SER A 230 -43.19 0.01 10.88
N ASP A 231 -42.09 -0.65 10.48
CA ASP A 231 -41.89 -2.08 10.72
C ASP A 231 -41.31 -2.31 12.12
N PRO A 232 -42.08 -3.01 13.03
CA PRO A 232 -41.59 -3.31 14.36
C PRO A 232 -40.32 -4.15 14.41
N GLY A 233 -40.05 -4.98 13.41
CA GLY A 233 -38.82 -5.77 13.30
C GLY A 233 -37.60 -4.89 13.05
N ILE A 234 -37.77 -3.77 12.34
CA ILE A 234 -36.73 -2.80 12.08
C ILE A 234 -36.58 -1.80 13.24
N SER A 235 -37.68 -1.22 13.70
CA SER A 235 -37.64 -0.17 14.74
C SER A 235 -37.14 -0.69 16.10
N ASN A 236 -37.31 -1.96 16.39
CA ASN A 236 -36.84 -2.60 17.61
C ASN A 236 -35.50 -3.35 17.47
N ILE A 237 -34.89 -3.35 16.30
CA ILE A 237 -33.61 -4.07 16.08
C ILE A 237 -32.52 -3.56 17.03
N GLY A 238 -31.74 -4.47 17.61
CA GLY A 238 -30.54 -4.12 18.35
C GLY A 238 -29.48 -3.51 17.44
N VAL A 239 -28.70 -2.54 17.91
CA VAL A 239 -27.62 -1.93 17.13
C VAL A 239 -26.36 -1.87 17.96
N ILE A 240 -25.31 -2.48 17.43
CA ILE A 240 -23.94 -2.38 17.97
C ILE A 240 -23.13 -1.50 17.04
N ILE A 241 -22.45 -0.49 17.57
CA ILE A 241 -21.57 0.38 16.81
C ILE A 241 -20.14 0.18 17.32
N ARG A 242 -19.27 -0.29 16.45
CA ARG A 242 -17.84 -0.44 16.72
C ARG A 242 -17.06 0.67 15.98
N PRO A 243 -16.63 1.73 16.67
CA PRO A 243 -15.78 2.76 16.08
C PRO A 243 -14.45 2.17 15.59
N HIS A 244 -13.85 2.80 14.58
CA HIS A 244 -12.52 2.40 14.13
C HIS A 244 -11.47 2.76 15.21
N PRO A 245 -10.48 1.87 15.52
CA PRO A 245 -9.50 2.10 16.59
C PRO A 245 -8.66 3.37 16.46
N LYS A 246 -8.54 3.91 15.24
CA LYS A 246 -7.79 5.15 14.94
C LYS A 246 -8.70 6.39 14.86
N ARG A 247 -9.85 6.34 15.52
CA ARG A 247 -10.79 7.46 15.52
C ARG A 247 -10.78 8.21 16.83
#